data_96c3f8c817a8f12a27d102dce55de65e
#
_entry.id   96c3f8c817a8f12a27d102dce55de65e
#
_cell.length_a   1.000
_cell.length_b   1.000
_cell.length_c   1.000
_cell.angle_alpha   90.00
_cell.angle_beta   90.00
_cell.angle_gamma   90.00
#
_symmetry.space_group_name_H-M   'P 1'
#
loop_
_entity.id
_entity.type
_entity.pdbx_description
1 polymer ?
#
loop_
_entity_poly.entity_id
_entity_poly.type
_entity_poly.pdbx_seq_one_letter_code
_entity_poly.pdbx_strand_id
1 'polypeptide(L)'
;MSEKWVTAWGNAISVAERRPENYAKDLTLRYPAKMMLDGSALRITLDNFCGSEPVTVTAVSAAVSDGADGIDTETIVPLTFSGKTSVTIPAGEWVQSDAVRFPVKRGETIAVSLYFAGFTEMRSGVVITGPLSGGYFAVGNQTEEAVLGMDTSKKTHTVYFLSDIDVLTDEGNRTLICYGDS
;
A
#
# COMPACT_ATOMS: atom_id res chain seq x y z
N MET A 1 28.54 6.51 2.21
CA MET A 1 27.89 6.31 0.90
C MET A 1 26.71 7.24 0.85
N SER A 2 26.47 7.87 -0.29
CA SER A 2 25.30 8.74 -0.49
C SER A 2 24.05 7.86 -0.68
N GLU A 3 22.96 8.20 0.00
CA GLU A 3 21.67 7.51 -0.12
C GLU A 3 20.68 8.39 -0.88
N LYS A 4 19.71 7.77 -1.53
CA LYS A 4 18.58 8.43 -2.19
C LYS A 4 17.32 7.60 -2.09
N TRP A 5 16.19 8.24 -2.29
CA TRP A 5 14.89 7.56 -2.43
C TRP A 5 14.78 6.91 -3.80
N VAL A 6 14.37 5.64 -3.81
CA VAL A 6 14.15 4.85 -5.03
C VAL A 6 12.86 4.06 -4.85
N THR A 7 11.99 4.09 -5.84
CA THR A 7 10.76 3.27 -5.84
C THR A 7 11.13 1.81 -5.97
N ALA A 8 10.89 1.04 -4.91
CA ALA A 8 11.17 -0.40 -4.84
C ALA A 8 10.00 -1.25 -5.34
N TRP A 9 8.79 -0.72 -5.27
CA TRP A 9 7.58 -1.31 -5.81
C TRP A 9 6.64 -0.19 -6.23
N GLY A 10 5.93 -0.37 -7.35
CA GLY A 10 4.97 0.62 -7.81
C GLY A 10 4.04 0.09 -8.89
N ASN A 11 2.91 0.76 -9.05
CA ASN A 11 1.95 0.51 -10.12
C ASN A 11 1.33 1.83 -10.62
N ALA A 12 0.66 1.77 -11.77
CA ALA A 12 -0.07 2.90 -12.32
C ALA A 12 -1.54 2.83 -11.88
N ILE A 13 -1.95 3.72 -11.00
CA ILE A 13 -3.35 3.84 -10.59
C ILE A 13 -4.21 4.20 -11.80
N SER A 14 -5.35 3.56 -11.91
CA SER A 14 -6.36 3.77 -12.93
C SER A 14 -7.77 3.69 -12.32
N VAL A 15 -8.80 3.69 -13.14
CA VAL A 15 -10.16 3.46 -12.67
C VAL A 15 -10.36 1.97 -12.42
N ALA A 16 -10.34 1.56 -11.14
CA ALA A 16 -10.48 0.17 -10.73
C ALA A 16 -11.87 -0.39 -11.05
N GLU A 17 -12.90 0.42 -10.87
CA GLU A 17 -14.29 0.06 -11.10
C GLU A 17 -14.90 0.97 -12.17
N ARG A 18 -15.41 0.35 -13.23
CA ARG A 18 -16.12 1.07 -14.30
C ARG A 18 -17.62 1.23 -14.00
N ARG A 19 -18.13 0.52 -12.98
CA ARG A 19 -19.49 0.65 -12.51
C ARG A 19 -19.59 1.78 -11.51
N PRO A 20 -20.61 2.60 -11.54
CA PRO A 20 -20.83 3.59 -10.50
C PRO A 20 -21.02 2.88 -9.15
N GLU A 21 -20.44 3.45 -8.08
CA GLU A 21 -20.81 3.16 -6.70
C GLU A 21 -20.24 1.86 -6.10
N ASN A 22 -18.95 1.64 -6.22
CA ASN A 22 -18.30 0.66 -5.36
C ASN A 22 -17.76 1.36 -4.11
N TYR A 23 -18.42 1.16 -2.99
CA TYR A 23 -18.03 1.71 -1.69
C TYR A 23 -17.69 0.59 -0.72
N ALA A 24 -16.67 0.83 0.08
CA ALA A 24 -16.34 0.00 1.23
C ALA A 24 -16.49 0.79 2.52
N LYS A 25 -16.71 0.10 3.62
CA LYS A 25 -16.79 0.67 4.97
C LYS A 25 -16.21 -0.31 5.96
N ASP A 26 -15.51 0.20 6.97
CA ASP A 26 -14.90 -0.61 8.03
C ASP A 26 -14.05 -1.75 7.45
N LEU A 27 -13.15 -1.38 6.54
CA LEU A 27 -12.37 -2.30 5.73
C LEU A 27 -10.88 -2.10 5.94
N THR A 28 -10.16 -3.18 6.18
CA THR A 28 -8.69 -3.23 6.05
C THR A 28 -8.30 -3.91 4.74
N LEU A 29 -7.43 -3.25 3.99
CA LEU A 29 -6.73 -3.82 2.83
C LEU A 29 -5.28 -4.09 3.23
N ARG A 30 -4.72 -5.23 2.83
CA ARG A 30 -3.31 -5.58 3.05
C ARG A 30 -2.67 -6.02 1.74
N TYR A 31 -1.58 -5.36 1.38
CA TYR A 31 -0.87 -5.58 0.12
C TYR A 31 0.56 -6.05 0.40
N PRO A 32 0.86 -7.34 0.27
CA PRO A 32 2.24 -7.83 0.30
C PRO A 32 2.98 -7.41 -0.98
N ALA A 33 4.14 -6.82 -0.82
CA ALA A 33 5.00 -6.34 -1.90
C ALA A 33 6.42 -6.89 -1.71
N LYS A 34 6.95 -7.55 -2.73
CA LYS A 34 8.31 -8.09 -2.71
C LYS A 34 9.31 -6.99 -3.00
N MET A 35 10.24 -6.77 -2.07
CA MET A 35 11.27 -5.75 -2.21
C MET A 35 12.44 -6.26 -3.04
N MET A 36 12.87 -5.44 -4.00
CA MET A 36 13.96 -5.78 -4.91
C MET A 36 15.26 -5.05 -4.58
N LEU A 37 15.25 -4.22 -3.53
CA LEU A 37 16.36 -3.40 -3.08
C LEU A 37 16.53 -3.51 -1.57
N ASP A 38 17.76 -3.33 -1.09
CA ASP A 38 18.01 -3.07 0.32
C ASP A 38 17.75 -1.59 0.61
N GLY A 39 17.25 -1.28 1.81
CA GLY A 39 16.99 0.09 2.24
C GLY A 39 16.99 0.27 3.74
N SER A 40 17.19 1.50 4.20
CA SER A 40 17.24 1.87 5.62
C SER A 40 15.95 2.47 6.15
N ALA A 41 15.11 2.99 5.24
CA ALA A 41 13.84 3.60 5.55
C ALA A 41 12.86 3.41 4.38
N LEU A 42 11.57 3.54 4.67
CA LEU A 42 10.52 3.51 3.65
C LEU A 42 9.55 4.69 3.80
N ARG A 43 8.85 4.97 2.72
CA ARG A 43 7.66 5.81 2.64
C ARG A 43 6.78 5.28 1.52
N ILE A 44 5.49 5.60 1.56
CA ILE A 44 4.53 5.17 0.54
C ILE A 44 3.83 6.36 -0.08
N THR A 45 3.30 6.17 -1.28
CA THR A 45 2.38 7.13 -1.91
C THR A 45 0.99 6.50 -2.00
N LEU A 46 0.00 7.24 -1.53
CA LEU A 46 -1.42 6.92 -1.68
C LEU A 46 -2.03 7.88 -2.71
N ASP A 47 -2.80 7.33 -3.62
CA ASP A 47 -3.26 8.01 -4.83
C ASP A 47 -4.78 7.87 -4.99
N ASN A 48 -5.48 9.00 -5.01
CA ASN A 48 -6.91 9.11 -5.29
C ASN A 48 -7.16 9.83 -6.63
N PHE A 49 -6.24 9.69 -7.58
CA PHE A 49 -6.27 10.41 -8.86
C PHE A 49 -7.54 10.15 -9.67
N CYS A 50 -8.05 8.93 -9.64
CA CYS A 50 -9.27 8.54 -10.35
C CYS A 50 -10.54 8.70 -9.52
N GLY A 51 -10.45 9.10 -8.25
CA GLY A 51 -11.59 9.31 -7.37
C GLY A 51 -12.46 10.50 -7.79
N SER A 52 -13.74 10.42 -7.47
CA SER A 52 -14.69 11.52 -7.68
C SER A 52 -15.02 12.27 -6.39
N GLU A 53 -14.64 11.73 -5.24
CA GLU A 53 -14.79 12.32 -3.92
C GLU A 53 -13.53 12.11 -3.05
N PRO A 54 -13.38 12.90 -1.96
CA PRO A 54 -12.27 12.71 -1.03
C PRO A 54 -12.31 11.34 -0.35
N VAL A 55 -11.15 10.72 -0.18
CA VAL A 55 -10.99 9.44 0.52
C VAL A 55 -10.21 9.65 1.81
N THR A 56 -10.74 9.13 2.92
CA THR A 56 -10.05 9.16 4.22
C THR A 56 -9.50 7.78 4.57
N VAL A 57 -8.18 7.68 4.65
CA VAL A 57 -7.47 6.52 5.20
C VAL A 57 -7.24 6.77 6.69
N THR A 58 -7.81 5.93 7.54
CA THR A 58 -7.87 6.15 9.00
C THR A 58 -6.60 5.67 9.70
N ALA A 59 -6.01 4.58 9.23
CA ALA A 59 -4.76 4.06 9.74
C ALA A 59 -3.98 3.35 8.62
N VAL A 60 -2.66 3.42 8.70
CA VAL A 60 -1.74 2.77 7.78
C VAL A 60 -0.58 2.16 8.56
N SER A 61 -0.19 0.94 8.21
CA SER A 61 0.99 0.29 8.77
C SER A 61 1.81 -0.41 7.69
N ALA A 62 3.09 -0.61 7.98
CA ALA A 62 3.96 -1.50 7.23
C ALA A 62 4.59 -2.53 8.16
N ALA A 63 4.81 -3.74 7.68
CA ALA A 63 5.46 -4.82 8.43
C ALA A 63 6.12 -5.81 7.48
N VAL A 64 7.04 -6.62 7.98
CA VAL A 64 7.54 -7.81 7.27
C VAL A 64 6.40 -8.81 7.10
N SER A 65 6.28 -9.41 5.92
CA SER A 65 5.18 -10.31 5.56
C SER A 65 5.70 -11.68 5.12
N ASP A 66 4.87 -12.70 5.33
CA ASP A 66 5.08 -14.05 4.79
C ASP A 66 4.80 -14.16 3.27
N GLY A 67 4.33 -13.07 2.66
CA GLY A 67 3.94 -13.03 1.24
C GLY A 67 2.47 -13.32 1.00
N ALA A 68 1.70 -13.58 2.06
CA ALA A 68 0.25 -13.74 2.06
C ALA A 68 -0.41 -12.66 2.93
N ASP A 69 -1.41 -13.00 3.71
CA ASP A 69 -2.10 -12.09 4.62
C ASP A 69 -1.47 -11.99 6.03
N GLY A 70 -0.41 -12.78 6.29
CA GLY A 70 0.35 -12.75 7.52
C GLY A 70 1.43 -11.69 7.58
N ILE A 71 1.67 -11.15 8.77
CA ILE A 71 2.75 -10.22 9.06
C ILE A 71 3.45 -10.58 10.38
N ASP A 72 4.72 -10.22 10.47
CA ASP A 72 5.48 -10.25 11.72
C ASP A 72 5.15 -9.01 12.56
N THR A 73 4.40 -9.21 13.65
CA THR A 73 3.92 -8.13 14.51
C THR A 73 5.04 -7.37 15.23
N GLU A 74 6.23 -7.96 15.39
CA GLU A 74 7.38 -7.29 16.00
C GLU A 74 7.99 -6.24 15.06
N THR A 75 7.67 -6.30 13.78
CA THR A 75 8.19 -5.39 12.74
C THR A 75 7.21 -4.28 12.37
N ILE A 76 6.02 -4.25 12.96
CA ILE A 76 4.99 -3.27 12.62
C ILE A 76 5.47 -1.86 12.90
N VAL A 77 5.34 -0.99 11.90
CA VAL A 77 5.52 0.45 12.03
C VAL A 77 4.28 1.16 11.52
N PRO A 78 3.70 2.07 12.31
CA PRO A 78 2.64 2.95 11.83
C PRO A 78 3.24 3.97 10.84
N LEU A 79 2.51 4.24 9.76
CA LEU A 79 2.85 5.28 8.82
C LEU A 79 2.00 6.53 9.09
N THR A 80 2.64 7.67 9.06
CA THR A 80 1.98 8.96 9.29
C THR A 80 2.05 9.85 8.06
N PHE A 81 1.21 10.88 8.06
CA PHE A 81 1.12 11.89 7.00
C PHE A 81 1.16 13.26 7.67
N SER A 82 2.30 13.95 7.55
CA SER A 82 2.58 15.18 8.29
C SER A 82 2.36 15.00 9.81
N GLY A 83 2.83 13.89 10.35
CA GLY A 83 2.74 13.52 11.77
C GLY A 83 1.37 12.99 12.21
N LYS A 84 0.38 12.84 11.32
CA LYS A 84 -0.96 12.33 11.65
C LYS A 84 -1.11 10.89 11.17
N THR A 85 -1.79 10.06 11.93
CA THR A 85 -2.08 8.65 11.59
C THR A 85 -3.17 8.50 10.53
N SER A 86 -4.00 9.52 10.35
CA SER A 86 -5.09 9.56 9.37
C SER A 86 -4.82 10.65 8.33
N VAL A 87 -5.23 10.39 7.10
CA VAL A 87 -5.13 11.34 6.00
C VAL A 87 -6.38 11.32 5.14
N THR A 88 -6.81 12.51 4.69
CA THR A 88 -7.86 12.66 3.68
C THR A 88 -7.22 13.11 2.38
N ILE A 89 -7.42 12.34 1.33
CA ILE A 89 -6.86 12.58 -0.01
C ILE A 89 -7.98 13.14 -0.88
N PRO A 90 -7.89 14.39 -1.35
CA PRO A 90 -8.88 14.95 -2.26
C PRO A 90 -9.03 14.13 -3.55
N ALA A 91 -10.16 14.25 -4.21
CA ALA A 91 -10.35 13.68 -5.55
C ALA A 91 -9.33 14.29 -6.52
N GLY A 92 -8.69 13.44 -7.33
CA GLY A 92 -7.67 13.85 -8.29
C GLY A 92 -6.27 14.07 -7.72
N GLU A 93 -6.06 13.83 -6.43
CA GLU A 93 -4.81 14.12 -5.73
C GLU A 93 -4.15 12.84 -5.18
N TRP A 94 -2.91 12.99 -4.78
CA TRP A 94 -2.12 11.97 -4.10
C TRP A 94 -1.44 12.55 -2.86
N VAL A 95 -0.99 11.67 -1.97
CA VAL A 95 -0.26 12.05 -0.76
C VAL A 95 0.85 11.06 -0.48
N GLN A 96 1.98 11.55 0.00
CA GLN A 96 3.11 10.71 0.43
C GLN A 96 3.16 10.68 1.96
N SER A 97 3.44 9.51 2.52
CA SER A 97 3.65 9.35 3.95
C SER A 97 4.95 10.01 4.40
N ASP A 98 5.04 10.30 5.68
CA ASP A 98 6.31 10.60 6.31
C ASP A 98 7.25 9.39 6.15
N ALA A 99 8.54 9.66 6.07
CA ALA A 99 9.55 8.61 6.05
C ALA A 99 9.65 7.95 7.44
N VAL A 100 9.71 6.62 7.45
CA VAL A 100 9.90 5.85 8.67
C VAL A 100 11.15 4.98 8.56
N ARG A 101 11.90 4.86 9.66
CA ARG A 101 13.01 3.91 9.72
C ARG A 101 12.44 2.49 9.65
N PHE A 102 12.75 1.80 8.58
CA PHE A 102 12.32 0.43 8.34
C PHE A 102 13.40 -0.27 7.50
N PRO A 103 14.23 -1.13 8.12
CA PRO A 103 15.23 -1.88 7.37
C PRO A 103 14.55 -2.83 6.38
N VAL A 104 14.79 -2.61 5.12
CA VAL A 104 14.28 -3.44 4.02
C VAL A 104 15.42 -4.28 3.47
N LYS A 105 15.21 -5.56 3.25
CA LYS A 105 16.18 -6.46 2.60
C LYS A 105 15.67 -6.91 1.25
N ARG A 106 16.58 -6.96 0.30
CA ARG A 106 16.31 -7.48 -1.03
C ARG A 106 15.77 -8.92 -0.96
N GLY A 107 14.65 -9.16 -1.62
CA GLY A 107 13.97 -10.44 -1.65
C GLY A 107 12.97 -10.66 -0.50
N GLU A 108 12.99 -9.79 0.51
CA GLU A 108 11.98 -9.77 1.58
C GLU A 108 10.64 -9.27 1.05
N THR A 109 9.56 -9.75 1.64
CA THR A 109 8.23 -9.21 1.37
C THR A 109 7.82 -8.32 2.54
N ILE A 110 7.33 -7.13 2.24
CA ILE A 110 6.68 -6.27 3.22
C ILE A 110 5.20 -6.16 2.88
N ALA A 111 4.36 -5.99 3.89
CA ALA A 111 2.95 -5.69 3.68
C ALA A 111 2.65 -4.26 4.09
N VAL A 112 1.88 -3.56 3.25
CA VAL A 112 1.24 -2.29 3.60
C VAL A 112 -0.22 -2.58 3.89
N SER A 113 -0.69 -2.20 5.09
CA SER A 113 -2.08 -2.33 5.50
C SER A 113 -2.74 -0.96 5.58
N LEU A 114 -3.90 -0.81 4.94
CA LEU A 114 -4.69 0.42 4.88
C LEU A 114 -6.05 0.17 5.52
N TYR A 115 -6.46 0.99 6.45
CA TYR A 115 -7.79 0.89 7.09
C TYR A 115 -8.66 2.09 6.75
N PHE A 116 -9.91 1.80 6.39
CA PHE A 116 -10.96 2.74 6.03
C PHE A 116 -12.16 2.57 6.97
N ALA A 117 -12.31 3.47 7.96
CA ALA A 117 -13.39 3.39 8.93
C ALA A 117 -14.75 3.82 8.35
N GLY A 118 -14.76 4.84 7.51
CA GLY A 118 -15.96 5.43 6.90
C GLY A 118 -16.31 4.81 5.54
N PHE A 119 -17.42 5.25 4.96
CA PHE A 119 -17.72 4.97 3.56
C PHE A 119 -16.64 5.56 2.67
N THR A 120 -16.07 4.74 1.82
CA THR A 120 -14.93 5.07 0.97
C THR A 120 -15.23 4.65 -0.44
N GLU A 121 -15.12 5.57 -1.40
CA GLU A 121 -15.23 5.28 -2.83
C GLU A 121 -14.00 4.45 -3.27
N MET A 122 -14.23 3.22 -3.75
CA MET A 122 -13.19 2.29 -4.18
C MET A 122 -12.95 2.42 -5.68
N ARG A 123 -12.47 3.58 -6.14
CA ARG A 123 -12.34 3.91 -7.55
C ARG A 123 -10.91 4.01 -8.05
N SER A 124 -10.02 4.60 -7.26
CA SER A 124 -8.61 4.69 -7.60
C SER A 124 -7.90 3.38 -7.29
N GLY A 125 -7.53 2.62 -8.32
CA GLY A 125 -6.87 1.33 -8.14
C GLY A 125 -6.48 0.71 -9.47
N VAL A 126 -5.81 -0.43 -9.41
CA VAL A 126 -5.40 -1.20 -10.59
C VAL A 126 -5.70 -2.67 -10.36
N VAL A 127 -6.28 -3.32 -11.36
CA VAL A 127 -6.45 -4.77 -11.38
C VAL A 127 -5.14 -5.38 -11.90
N ILE A 128 -4.46 -6.11 -11.04
CA ILE A 128 -3.23 -6.80 -11.41
C ILE A 128 -3.53 -8.30 -11.49
N THR A 129 -3.40 -8.87 -12.68
CA THR A 129 -3.60 -10.28 -12.92
C THR A 129 -2.25 -10.98 -12.96
N GLY A 130 -1.96 -11.80 -11.97
CA GLY A 130 -0.72 -12.56 -11.93
C GLY A 130 -0.41 -13.15 -10.56
N PRO A 131 0.48 -14.13 -10.49
CA PRO A 131 0.77 -14.84 -9.24
C PRO A 131 1.55 -14.00 -8.22
N LEU A 132 2.16 -12.90 -8.65
CA LEU A 132 2.97 -12.01 -7.80
C LEU A 132 2.19 -10.76 -7.33
N SER A 133 0.93 -10.65 -7.70
CA SER A 133 0.10 -9.51 -7.39
C SER A 133 -1.18 -10.00 -6.72
N GLY A 134 -1.33 -9.67 -5.51
CA GLY A 134 -2.52 -9.98 -4.74
C GLY A 134 -2.57 -9.07 -3.55
N GLY A 135 -3.78 -8.80 -3.13
CA GLY A 135 -4.07 -8.18 -1.85
C GLY A 135 -5.03 -9.05 -1.07
N TYR A 136 -5.22 -8.66 0.14
CA TYR A 136 -6.17 -9.29 1.04
C TYR A 136 -7.02 -8.22 1.69
N PHE A 137 -8.24 -8.57 2.07
CA PHE A 137 -9.11 -7.65 2.77
C PHE A 137 -9.93 -8.34 3.86
N ALA A 138 -10.21 -7.61 4.91
CA ALA A 138 -11.08 -8.05 6.00
C ALA A 138 -11.81 -6.86 6.62
N VAL A 139 -12.93 -7.14 7.28
CA VAL A 139 -13.71 -6.13 8.01
C VAL A 139 -13.00 -5.76 9.31
N GLY A 140 -13.09 -4.50 9.70
CA GLY A 140 -12.50 -3.95 10.92
C GLY A 140 -11.10 -3.41 10.74
N ASN A 141 -10.60 -2.69 11.75
CA ASN A 141 -9.22 -2.25 11.78
C ASN A 141 -8.31 -3.40 12.17
N GLN A 142 -7.60 -3.94 11.22
CA GLN A 142 -6.68 -5.06 11.38
C GLN A 142 -5.27 -4.73 10.89
N THR A 143 -4.90 -3.45 10.91
CA THR A 143 -3.58 -2.99 10.44
C THR A 143 -2.43 -3.57 11.26
N GLU A 144 -2.67 -4.01 12.49
CA GLU A 144 -1.68 -4.56 13.41
C GLU A 144 -1.89 -6.05 13.74
N GLU A 145 -2.90 -6.68 13.14
CA GLU A 145 -3.17 -8.10 13.38
C GLU A 145 -2.18 -9.00 12.62
N ALA A 146 -1.67 -10.02 13.30
CA ALA A 146 -0.70 -10.96 12.75
C ALA A 146 -1.19 -11.63 11.46
N VAL A 147 -2.46 -12.01 11.44
CA VAL A 147 -3.13 -12.60 10.28
C VAL A 147 -4.40 -11.81 10.03
N LEU A 148 -4.59 -11.38 8.79
CA LEU A 148 -5.74 -10.57 8.43
C LEU A 148 -7.02 -11.43 8.45
N GLY A 149 -7.98 -11.01 9.28
CA GLY A 149 -9.32 -11.58 9.30
C GLY A 149 -9.45 -12.98 9.89
N MET A 150 -8.44 -13.55 10.53
CA MET A 150 -8.51 -14.86 11.20
C MET A 150 -9.41 -15.87 10.45
N ASP A 151 -9.05 -16.32 9.27
CA ASP A 151 -9.80 -17.19 8.36
C ASP A 151 -10.96 -16.54 7.58
N THR A 152 -11.24 -15.27 7.79
CA THR A 152 -12.27 -14.52 7.04
C THR A 152 -11.68 -13.58 5.99
N SER A 153 -10.35 -13.45 5.91
CA SER A 153 -9.71 -12.66 4.89
C SER A 153 -10.02 -13.18 3.49
N LYS A 154 -10.21 -12.27 2.56
CA LYS A 154 -10.46 -12.60 1.16
C LYS A 154 -9.36 -12.02 0.30
N LYS A 155 -9.01 -12.76 -0.74
CA LYS A 155 -8.07 -12.27 -1.77
C LYS A 155 -8.72 -11.25 -2.67
N THR A 156 -7.95 -10.26 -3.07
CA THR A 156 -8.32 -9.32 -4.13
C THR A 156 -7.19 -9.23 -5.15
N HIS A 157 -7.56 -9.02 -6.40
CA HIS A 157 -6.61 -8.72 -7.48
C HIS A 157 -6.52 -7.22 -7.76
N THR A 158 -7.25 -6.41 -7.00
CA THR A 158 -7.21 -4.95 -7.14
C THR A 158 -6.37 -4.36 -6.03
N VAL A 159 -5.39 -3.56 -6.42
CA VAL A 159 -4.62 -2.72 -5.50
C VAL A 159 -5.25 -1.33 -5.54
N TYR A 160 -5.91 -0.96 -4.45
CA TYR A 160 -6.55 0.35 -4.29
C TYR A 160 -5.60 1.33 -3.60
N PHE A 161 -5.54 2.53 -4.09
CA PHE A 161 -4.84 3.70 -3.56
C PHE A 161 -3.32 3.60 -3.44
N LEU A 162 -2.74 2.45 -3.20
CA LEU A 162 -1.29 2.31 -3.06
C LEU A 162 -0.63 2.38 -4.44
N SER A 163 0.07 3.48 -4.74
CA SER A 163 0.75 3.67 -6.03
C SER A 163 2.21 3.24 -5.97
N ASP A 164 2.92 3.55 -4.89
CA ASP A 164 4.32 3.17 -4.78
C ASP A 164 4.80 3.02 -3.33
N ILE A 165 5.90 2.28 -3.21
CA ILE A 165 6.70 2.10 -2.00
C ILE A 165 8.12 2.51 -2.34
N ASP A 166 8.56 3.63 -1.78
CA ASP A 166 9.93 4.11 -1.91
C ASP A 166 10.78 3.61 -0.75
N VAL A 167 12.04 3.30 -1.01
CA VAL A 167 13.04 2.98 0.00
C VAL A 167 14.23 3.94 -0.09
N LEU A 168 14.77 4.30 1.06
CA LEU A 168 16.03 5.03 1.14
C LEU A 168 17.19 4.04 0.99
N THR A 169 17.91 4.13 -0.10
CA THR A 169 18.89 3.13 -0.52
C THR A 169 20.13 3.77 -1.15
N ASP A 170 21.12 2.92 -1.47
CA ASP A 170 22.36 3.35 -2.11
C ASP A 170 22.10 4.11 -3.41
N GLU A 171 22.87 5.18 -3.65
CA GLU A 171 22.78 6.05 -4.82
C GLU A 171 22.94 5.29 -6.16
N GLY A 172 23.61 4.13 -6.16
CA GLY A 172 23.77 3.25 -7.33
C GLY A 172 22.48 2.60 -7.82
N ASN A 173 21.49 2.41 -6.95
CA ASN A 173 20.24 1.74 -7.30
C ASN A 173 19.35 2.57 -8.23
N ARG A 174 18.51 1.88 -9.01
CA ARG A 174 17.59 2.48 -10.00
C ARG A 174 16.25 1.75 -10.02
N THR A 175 15.21 2.47 -10.38
CA THR A 175 13.90 1.90 -10.70
C THR A 175 13.80 1.69 -12.20
N LEU A 176 13.29 0.53 -12.62
CA LEU A 176 12.89 0.27 -13.99
C LEU A 176 11.36 0.43 -14.09
N ILE A 177 10.92 1.35 -14.92
CA ILE A 177 9.50 1.56 -15.20
C ILE A 177 9.19 0.87 -16.53
N CYS A 178 8.27 -0.12 -16.47
CA CYS A 178 7.74 -0.75 -17.67
C CYS A 178 6.49 0.04 -18.11
N TYR A 179 6.53 0.59 -19.32
CA TYR A 179 5.42 1.33 -19.92
C TYR A 179 5.00 0.63 -21.21
N GLY A 180 3.70 0.35 -21.33
CA GLY A 180 3.14 -0.29 -22.51
C GLY A 180 1.85 -1.02 -22.18
N ASP A 181 1.24 -1.55 -23.23
CA ASP A 181 0.09 -2.47 -23.18
C ASP A 181 0.45 -3.81 -23.86
N SER A 182 -0.50 -4.71 -23.92
CA SER A 182 -0.32 -6.02 -24.54
C SER A 182 -0.33 -5.94 -26.06
#